data_97574ba2c54a4072e4db1eb26aa778e2
#
_entry.id   97574ba2c54a4072e4db1eb26aa778e2
#
_cell.length_a   1.000
_cell.length_b   1.000
_cell.length_c   1.000
_cell.angle_alpha   90.00
_cell.angle_beta   90.00
_cell.angle_gamma   90.00
#
_symmetry.space_group_name_H-M   'P 1'
#
loop_
_entity.id
_entity.type
_entity.pdbx_description
1 polymer ?
#
loop_
_entity_poly.entity_id
_entity_poly.type
_entity_poly.pdbx_seq_one_letter_code
_entity_poly.pdbx_strand_id
1 'polypeptide(L)' 'MKKYSRDKNINALVHRLLKQRRWQIRHGRHSVLIAPTGQRLAVPGTPSDHRAYLNFKHDVRRLQG' A
#
# COMPACT_ATOMS: atom_id res chain seq x y z
N MET A 1 15.41 3.31 -5.41
CA MET A 1 13.98 3.05 -5.27
C MET A 1 13.49 3.50 -3.90
N LYS A 2 12.34 4.14 -3.86
CA LYS A 2 11.75 4.58 -2.61
C LYS A 2 11.17 3.37 -1.88
N LYS A 3 11.46 3.26 -0.59
CA LYS A 3 11.00 2.14 0.22
C LYS A 3 9.79 2.55 1.05
N TYR A 4 8.66 1.91 0.82
CA TYR A 4 7.42 2.22 1.53
C TYR A 4 7.16 1.27 2.69
N SER A 5 7.79 0.09 2.68
CA SER A 5 7.64 -0.89 3.73
C SER A 5 8.89 -1.76 3.83
N ARG A 6 9.15 -2.29 5.03
CA ARG A 6 10.23 -3.27 5.21
C ARG A 6 9.86 -4.63 4.62
N ASP A 7 8.57 -4.90 4.47
CA ASP A 7 8.11 -6.12 3.83
C ASP A 7 8.25 -5.98 2.32
N LYS A 8 9.03 -6.86 1.70
CA LYS A 8 9.29 -6.81 0.26
C LYS A 8 8.01 -6.94 -0.55
N ASN A 9 7.08 -7.77 -0.10
CA ASN A 9 5.82 -8.02 -0.82
C ASN A 9 4.92 -6.79 -0.77
N ILE A 10 4.82 -6.16 0.40
CA ILE A 10 4.04 -4.93 0.56
C ILE A 10 4.66 -3.82 -0.29
N ASN A 11 5.98 -3.67 -0.21
CA ASN A 11 6.70 -2.65 -0.95
C ASN A 11 6.50 -2.81 -2.46
N ALA A 12 6.62 -4.05 -2.95
CA ALA A 12 6.41 -4.35 -4.37
C ALA A 12 4.99 -4.05 -4.81
N LEU A 13 4.00 -4.38 -3.97
CA LEU A 13 2.60 -4.11 -4.26
C LEU A 13 2.34 -2.61 -4.36
N VAL A 14 2.89 -1.83 -3.43
CA VAL A 14 2.74 -0.37 -3.45
C VAL A 14 3.33 0.20 -4.75
N HIS A 15 4.55 -0.23 -5.11
CA HIS A 15 5.18 0.22 -6.35
C HIS A 15 4.33 -0.12 -7.58
N ARG A 16 3.77 -1.32 -7.59
CA ARG A 16 2.90 -1.75 -8.69
C ARG A 16 1.66 -0.87 -8.81
N LEU A 17 1.03 -0.55 -7.68
CA LEU A 17 -0.15 0.29 -7.65
C LEU A 17 0.16 1.71 -8.12
N LEU A 18 1.31 2.25 -7.73
CA LEU A 18 1.69 3.61 -8.11
C LEU A 18 2.01 3.74 -9.59
N LYS A 19 2.35 2.66 -10.27
CA LYS A 19 2.50 2.64 -11.72
C LYS A 19 1.14 2.83 -12.41
N GLN A 20 0.08 2.48 -11.75
CA GLN A 20 -1.27 2.78 -12.20
C GLN A 20 -1.58 4.21 -11.80
N ARG A 21 -1.77 5.09 -12.77
CA ARG A 21 -1.91 6.53 -12.53
C ARG A 21 -3.06 6.91 -11.59
N ARG A 22 -3.97 6.01 -11.34
CA ARG A 22 -5.14 6.26 -10.49
C ARG A 22 -4.84 6.19 -9.00
N TRP A 23 -3.74 5.53 -8.62
CA TRP A 23 -3.34 5.43 -7.22
C TRP A 23 -2.33 6.50 -6.88
N GLN A 24 -2.45 7.05 -5.67
CA GLN A 24 -1.53 8.06 -5.17
C GLN A 24 -1.00 7.64 -3.82
N ILE A 25 0.09 8.25 -3.40
CA ILE A 25 0.65 7.99 -2.08
C ILE A 25 0.98 9.31 -1.40
N ARG A 26 0.69 9.37 -0.09
CA ARG A 26 1.06 10.48 0.75
C ARG A 26 2.18 10.07 1.69
N HIS A 27 3.20 10.91 1.76
CA HIS A 27 4.32 10.71 2.67
C HIS A 27 4.07 11.50 3.94
N GLY A 28 4.42 10.90 5.08
CA GLY A 28 4.32 11.49 6.39
C GLY A 28 4.96 10.54 7.37
N ARG A 29 4.53 10.54 8.63
CA ARG A 29 4.99 9.55 9.60
C ARG A 29 4.73 8.14 9.12
N HIS A 30 3.59 7.94 8.46
CA HIS A 30 3.20 6.68 7.84
C HIS A 30 2.80 6.95 6.40
N SER A 31 3.20 6.06 5.51
CA SER A 31 2.77 6.15 4.12
C SER A 31 1.29 5.77 4.02
N VAL A 32 0.52 6.56 3.29
CA VAL A 32 -0.91 6.30 3.08
C VAL A 32 -1.18 6.23 1.59
N LEU A 33 -1.75 5.11 1.15
CA LEU A 33 -2.19 4.95 -0.24
C LEU A 33 -3.58 5.55 -0.40
N ILE A 34 -3.77 6.24 -1.51
CA ILE A 34 -5.07 6.80 -1.88
C ILE A 34 -5.56 6.07 -3.12
N ALA A 35 -6.68 5.36 -2.96
CA ALA A 35 -7.28 4.60 -4.05
C ALA A 35 -7.94 5.53 -5.06
N PRO A 36 -8.23 5.03 -6.28
CA PRO A 36 -8.96 5.83 -7.28
C PRO A 36 -10.32 6.32 -6.81
N THR A 37 -10.92 5.61 -5.84
CA THR A 37 -12.19 5.99 -5.23
C THR A 37 -12.06 7.13 -4.24
N GLY A 38 -10.84 7.50 -3.87
CA GLY A 38 -10.58 8.50 -2.84
C GLY A 38 -10.39 7.91 -1.44
N GLN A 39 -10.61 6.62 -1.27
CA GLN A 39 -10.42 5.96 0.02
C GLN A 39 -8.94 5.85 0.36
N ARG A 40 -8.63 5.96 1.65
CA ARG A 40 -7.26 5.93 2.14
C ARG A 40 -6.97 4.58 2.77
N LEU A 41 -5.74 4.11 2.56
CA LEU A 41 -5.28 2.84 3.11
C LEU A 41 -3.86 3.02 3.65
N ALA A 42 -3.68 2.80 4.96
CA ALA A 42 -2.36 2.90 5.57
C ALA A 42 -1.48 1.75 5.09
N VAL A 43 -0.24 2.07 4.73
CA VAL A 43 0.75 1.07 4.31
C VAL A 43 1.48 0.56 5.55
N PRO A 44 1.45 -0.77 5.84
CA PRO A 44 2.19 -1.32 6.96
C PRO A 44 3.70 -1.13 6.72
N GLY A 45 4.33 -0.26 7.50
CA GLY A 45 5.74 0.07 7.32
C GLY A 45 6.68 -0.97 7.90
N THR A 46 6.34 -1.49 9.09
CA THR A 46 7.15 -2.47 9.82
C THR A 46 6.27 -3.61 10.31
N PRO A 47 5.74 -4.43 9.39
CA PRO A 47 4.87 -5.53 9.82
C PRO A 47 5.69 -6.61 10.53
N SER A 48 5.22 -7.02 11.69
CA SER A 48 5.84 -8.10 12.46
C SER A 48 5.29 -9.48 12.08
N ASP A 49 4.23 -9.50 11.29
CA ASP A 49 3.52 -10.72 10.90
C ASP A 49 3.24 -10.69 9.40
N HIS A 50 3.53 -11.79 8.69
CA HIS A 50 3.26 -11.84 7.25
C HIS A 50 1.78 -11.81 6.91
N ARG A 51 0.90 -11.97 7.88
CA ARG A 51 -0.53 -11.72 7.68
C ARG A 51 -0.81 -10.27 7.29
N ALA A 52 0.09 -9.35 7.67
CA ALA A 52 -0.06 -7.95 7.31
C ALA A 52 -0.10 -7.76 5.80
N TYR A 53 0.74 -8.49 5.05
CA TYR A 53 0.71 -8.44 3.59
C TYR A 53 -0.61 -8.97 3.05
N LEU A 54 -1.10 -10.08 3.57
CA LEU A 54 -2.36 -10.66 3.11
C LEU A 54 -3.53 -9.73 3.37
N ASN A 55 -3.58 -9.13 4.55
CA ASN A 55 -4.62 -8.17 4.90
C ASN A 55 -4.55 -6.93 4.01
N PHE A 56 -3.34 -6.41 3.81
CA PHE A 56 -3.12 -5.26 2.95
C PHE A 56 -3.55 -5.55 1.51
N LYS A 57 -3.17 -6.71 1.00
CA LYS A 57 -3.55 -7.15 -0.35
C LYS A 57 -5.06 -7.25 -0.50
N HIS A 58 -5.74 -7.79 0.52
CA HIS A 58 -7.20 -7.88 0.53
C HIS A 58 -7.85 -6.50 0.47
N ASP A 59 -7.34 -5.57 1.28
CA ASP A 59 -7.87 -4.21 1.32
C ASP A 59 -7.67 -3.53 -0.03
N VAL A 60 -6.50 -3.71 -0.65
CA VAL A 60 -6.23 -3.17 -1.99
C VAL A 60 -7.23 -3.70 -3.00
N ARG A 61 -7.47 -5.02 -3.00
CA ARG A 61 -8.42 -5.63 -3.93
C ARG A 61 -9.83 -5.07 -3.75
N ARG A 62 -10.23 -4.87 -2.51
CA ARG A 62 -11.53 -4.29 -2.19
C ARG A 62 -11.66 -2.89 -2.76
N LEU A 63 -10.59 -2.08 -2.65
CA LEU A 63 -10.58 -0.71 -3.13
C LEU A 63 -10.43 -0.60 -4.64
N GLN A 64 -9.92 -1.63 -5.31
CA GLN A 64 -9.86 -1.66 -6.77
C GLN A 64 -11.23 -1.86 -7.40
N GLY A 65 -12.17 -2.26 -6.62
CA GLY A 65 -13.54 -2.42 -7.04
C GLY A 65 -13.80 -3.61 -7.84
#